data_42a5e8bafb8a02fa971ba37e1204fc73
#
_entry.id   42a5e8bafb8a02fa971ba37e1204fc73
#
_cell.length_a   1.000
_cell.length_b   1.000
_cell.length_c   1.000
_cell.angle_alpha   90.00
_cell.angle_beta   90.00
_cell.angle_gamma   90.00
#
_symmetry.space_group_name_H-M   'P 1'
#
loop_
_entity.id
_entity.type
_entity.pdbx_description
1 polymer ?
#
loop_
_entity_poly.entity_id
_entity_poly.type
_entity_poly.pdbx_seq_one_letter_code
_entity_poly.pdbx_strand_id
1 'polypeptide(L)'
;MDVLKVFDTWVEVPGKTLHFDVMTGDLATALRLANEYVAAQGHAAIAVTTEECQFCHQEPLVMFTEYQQEEFRASGGFIVPLSA
;
A
#
# COMPACT_ATOMS: atom_id res chain seq x y z
N MET A 1 -15.79 -9.94 -8.74
CA MET A 1 -14.59 -10.36 -8.03
C MET A 1 -13.63 -9.21 -7.96
N ASP A 2 -13.12 -8.92 -6.78
CA ASP A 2 -12.18 -7.82 -6.61
C ASP A 2 -10.80 -8.21 -7.13
N VAL A 3 -10.21 -7.30 -7.90
CA VAL A 3 -8.87 -7.45 -8.44
C VAL A 3 -8.03 -6.32 -7.87
N LEU A 4 -6.87 -6.66 -7.32
CA LEU A 4 -6.00 -5.69 -6.68
C LEU A 4 -4.88 -5.26 -7.62
N LYS A 5 -4.62 -3.97 -7.64
CA LYS A 5 -3.48 -3.35 -8.31
C LYS A 5 -2.37 -3.13 -7.31
N VAL A 6 -1.14 -3.08 -7.78
CA VAL A 6 0.03 -2.84 -6.95
C VAL A 6 0.43 -1.37 -7.11
N PHE A 7 0.52 -0.66 -5.98
CA PHE A 7 0.99 0.72 -5.96
C PHE A 7 2.35 0.76 -5.26
N ASP A 8 3.42 0.85 -6.06
CA ASP A 8 4.79 0.83 -5.57
C ASP A 8 5.12 2.17 -4.92
N THR A 9 5.63 2.14 -3.68
CA THR A 9 5.78 3.34 -2.88
C THR A 9 7.15 3.39 -2.21
N TRP A 10 7.84 4.53 -2.40
CA TRP A 10 9.13 4.81 -1.80
C TRP A 10 9.04 6.12 -1.06
N VAL A 11 9.42 6.15 0.21
CA VAL A 11 9.32 7.35 1.05
C VAL A 11 10.65 7.56 1.78
N GLU A 12 11.26 8.73 1.53
CA GLU A 12 12.46 9.12 2.28
C GLU A 12 12.05 9.64 3.64
N VAL A 13 12.57 9.02 4.69
CA VAL A 13 12.38 9.46 6.08
C VAL A 13 13.75 9.63 6.72
N PRO A 14 13.85 10.31 7.88
CA PRO A 14 15.15 10.48 8.52
C PRO A 14 15.83 9.15 8.80
N GLY A 15 17.01 8.97 8.22
CA GLY A 15 17.86 7.80 8.45
C GLY A 15 17.59 6.59 7.58
N LYS A 16 16.53 6.60 6.75
CA LYS A 16 16.25 5.45 5.89
C LYS A 16 15.22 5.78 4.80
N THR A 17 15.03 4.82 3.89
CA THR A 17 13.95 4.85 2.90
C THR A 17 12.94 3.77 3.24
N LEU A 18 11.66 4.11 3.31
CA LEU A 18 10.58 3.14 3.43
C LEU A 18 10.17 2.70 2.03
N HIS A 19 10.14 1.40 1.81
CA HIS A 19 9.68 0.82 0.55
C HIS A 19 8.58 -0.19 0.83
N PHE A 20 7.41 0.02 0.25
CA PHE A 20 6.26 -0.85 0.45
C PHE A 20 5.33 -0.78 -0.74
N ASP A 21 4.53 -1.82 -0.92
CA ASP A 21 3.44 -1.82 -1.89
C ASP A 21 2.12 -1.59 -1.18
N VAL A 22 1.23 -0.84 -1.82
CA VAL A 22 -0.16 -0.74 -1.41
C VAL A 22 -0.99 -1.55 -2.38
N MET A 23 -1.72 -2.52 -1.86
CA MET A 23 -2.59 -3.39 -2.65
C MET A 23 -4.02 -2.89 -2.51
N THR A 24 -4.57 -2.34 -3.58
CA THR A 24 -5.91 -1.76 -3.60
C THR A 24 -6.42 -1.61 -5.02
N GLY A 25 -7.65 -1.13 -5.16
CA GLY A 25 -8.29 -1.00 -6.47
C GLY A 25 -8.12 0.36 -7.14
N ASP A 26 -7.74 1.42 -6.40
CA ASP A 26 -7.67 2.78 -6.96
C ASP A 26 -6.61 3.64 -6.28
N LEU A 27 -6.20 4.70 -7.00
CA LEU A 27 -5.14 5.58 -6.54
C LEU A 27 -5.51 6.36 -5.27
N ALA A 28 -6.76 6.82 -5.15
CA ALA A 28 -7.17 7.62 -3.98
C ALA A 28 -7.06 6.81 -2.70
N THR A 29 -7.49 5.55 -2.73
CA THR A 29 -7.35 4.64 -1.60
C THR A 29 -5.87 4.33 -1.33
N ALA A 30 -5.07 4.13 -2.39
CA ALA A 30 -3.64 3.88 -2.25
C ALA A 30 -2.94 5.04 -1.53
N LEU A 31 -3.25 6.27 -1.89
CA LEU A 31 -2.68 7.46 -1.24
C LEU A 31 -3.08 7.54 0.23
N ARG A 32 -4.35 7.30 0.53
CA ARG A 32 -4.83 7.31 1.91
C ARG A 32 -4.10 6.27 2.76
N LEU A 33 -4.04 5.03 2.28
CA LEU A 33 -3.39 3.95 3.02
C LEU A 33 -1.89 4.17 3.17
N ALA A 34 -1.22 4.68 2.13
CA ALA A 34 0.20 4.98 2.18
C ALA A 34 0.50 6.06 3.22
N ASN A 35 -0.30 7.14 3.25
CA ASN A 35 -0.12 8.21 4.23
C ASN A 35 -0.38 7.71 5.65
N GLU A 36 -1.41 6.89 5.85
CA GLU A 36 -1.70 6.30 7.16
C GLU A 36 -0.57 5.39 7.63
N TYR A 37 -0.01 4.60 6.73
CA TYR A 37 1.10 3.72 7.06
C TYR A 37 2.35 4.51 7.49
N VAL A 38 2.72 5.53 6.72
CA VAL A 38 3.89 6.36 7.01
C VAL A 38 3.69 7.11 8.33
N ALA A 39 2.48 7.61 8.59
CA ALA A 39 2.16 8.26 9.87
C ALA A 39 2.28 7.29 11.03
N ALA A 40 1.83 6.05 10.87
CA ALA A 40 1.94 5.02 11.90
C ALA A 40 3.39 4.63 12.20
N GLN A 41 4.30 4.83 11.23
CA GLN A 41 5.73 4.63 11.42
C GLN A 41 6.42 5.83 12.11
N GLY A 42 5.67 6.84 12.51
CA GLY A 42 6.19 8.01 13.21
C GLY A 42 6.49 9.22 12.32
N HIS A 43 6.02 9.23 11.07
CA HIS A 43 6.37 10.25 10.09
C HIS A 43 5.15 10.96 9.51
N ALA A 44 4.22 11.37 10.38
CA ALA A 44 2.96 11.99 9.96
C ALA A 44 3.12 13.30 9.17
N ALA A 45 4.25 13.99 9.34
CA ALA A 45 4.50 15.27 8.66
C ALA A 45 5.00 15.10 7.21
N ILE A 46 5.30 13.87 6.78
CA ILE A 46 5.84 13.62 5.45
C ILE A 46 4.68 13.35 4.49
N ALA A 47 4.61 14.14 3.41
CA ALA A 47 3.65 13.92 2.35
C ALA A 47 4.11 12.74 1.47
N VAL A 48 3.19 11.83 1.18
CA VAL A 48 3.48 10.60 0.45
C VAL A 48 2.81 10.64 -0.92
N THR A 49 3.57 10.25 -1.95
CA THR A 49 3.03 9.98 -3.29
C THR A 49 3.22 8.51 -3.62
N THR A 50 2.37 7.99 -4.48
CA THR A 50 2.47 6.61 -4.94
C THR A 50 2.00 6.51 -6.39
N GLU A 51 2.43 5.45 -7.08
CA GLU A 51 2.06 5.22 -8.47
C GLU A 51 1.70 3.75 -8.67
N GLU A 52 0.73 3.51 -9.54
CA GLU A 52 0.39 2.15 -9.93
C GLU A 52 1.58 1.53 -10.68
N CYS A 53 1.98 0.34 -10.27
CA CYS A 53 3.05 -0.41 -10.95
C CYS A 53 2.56 -0.84 -12.33
N GLN A 54 3.24 -0.37 -13.38
CA GLN A 54 2.87 -0.66 -14.77
C GLN A 54 3.25 -2.07 -15.20
N PHE A 55 4.16 -2.69 -14.47
CA PHE A 55 4.72 -4.00 -14.83
C PHE A 55 4.28 -5.13 -13.89
N CYS A 56 3.47 -4.81 -12.89
CA CYS A 56 3.01 -5.78 -11.92
C CYS A 56 1.69 -6.41 -12.36
N HIS A 57 1.51 -7.69 -12.08
CA HIS A 57 0.24 -8.35 -12.33
C HIS A 57 -0.83 -7.86 -11.37
N GLN A 58 -2.05 -7.75 -11.89
CA GLN A 58 -3.22 -7.55 -11.04
C GLN A 58 -3.62 -8.92 -10.51
N GLU A 59 -3.85 -9.03 -9.22
CA GLU A 59 -4.17 -10.29 -8.57
C GLU A 59 -5.58 -10.27 -7.99
N PRO A 60 -6.36 -11.36 -8.16
CA PRO A 60 -7.67 -11.42 -7.52
C PRO A 60 -7.51 -11.53 -6.00
N LEU A 61 -8.45 -10.92 -5.29
CA LEU A 61 -8.43 -10.86 -3.81
C LEU A 61 -8.30 -12.24 -3.18
N VAL A 62 -8.91 -13.25 -3.77
CA VAL A 62 -8.90 -14.61 -3.22
C VAL A 62 -7.51 -15.26 -3.17
N MET A 63 -6.54 -14.69 -3.89
CA MET A 63 -5.15 -15.20 -3.88
C MET A 63 -4.36 -14.75 -2.66
N PHE A 64 -4.92 -13.86 -1.85
CA PHE A 64 -4.23 -13.33 -0.67
C PHE A 64 -4.67 -14.08 0.60
N THR A 65 -3.96 -13.85 1.72
CA THR A 65 -4.28 -14.49 2.99
C THR A 65 -5.63 -14.00 3.51
N GLU A 66 -6.24 -14.76 4.42
CA GLU A 66 -7.49 -14.33 5.05
C GLU A 66 -7.32 -13.00 5.79
N TYR A 67 -6.18 -12.80 6.46
CA TYR A 67 -5.89 -11.54 7.13
C TYR A 67 -5.87 -10.37 6.14
N GLN A 68 -5.19 -10.54 5.00
CA GLN A 68 -5.13 -9.51 3.97
C GLN A 68 -6.50 -9.24 3.35
N GLN A 69 -7.28 -10.29 3.11
CA GLN A 69 -8.64 -10.14 2.60
C GLN A 69 -9.52 -9.35 3.57
N GLU A 70 -9.38 -9.59 4.87
CA GLU A 70 -10.13 -8.85 5.88
C GLU A 70 -9.70 -7.39 5.94
N GLU A 71 -8.40 -7.11 5.83
CA GLU A 71 -7.92 -5.73 5.77
C GLU A 71 -8.48 -5.00 4.55
N PHE A 72 -8.56 -5.68 3.41
CA PHE A 72 -9.16 -5.11 2.21
C PHE A 72 -10.63 -4.75 2.46
N ARG A 73 -11.39 -5.64 3.07
CA ARG A 73 -12.82 -5.38 3.37
C ARG A 73 -13.00 -4.23 4.34
N ALA A 74 -12.09 -4.10 5.31
CA ALA A 74 -12.19 -3.06 6.34
C ALA A 74 -11.72 -1.70 5.85
N SER A 75 -10.67 -1.64 5.01
CA SER A 75 -9.96 -0.40 4.68
C SER A 75 -9.87 -0.11 3.18
N GLY A 76 -10.28 -1.02 2.33
CA GLY A 76 -10.18 -0.88 0.87
C GLY A 76 -8.87 -1.36 0.30
N GLY A 77 -7.94 -1.84 1.11
CA GLY A 77 -6.65 -2.33 0.68
C GLY A 77 -5.76 -2.70 1.86
N PHE A 78 -4.50 -3.00 1.57
CA PHE A 78 -3.53 -3.33 2.62
C PHE A 78 -2.11 -3.03 2.17
N ILE A 79 -1.20 -2.98 3.13
CA ILE A 79 0.23 -2.67 2.90
C ILE A 79 1.04 -3.96 2.92
N VAL A 80 1.99 -4.05 1.97
CA VAL A 80 3.00 -5.12 1.95
C VAL A 80 4.37 -4.45 2.11
N PRO A 81 4.96 -4.48 3.33
CA PRO A 81 6.28 -3.89 3.54
C PRO A 81 7.34 -4.67 2.78
N LEU A 82 8.25 -3.95 2.11
CA LEU A 82 9.32 -4.55 1.32
C LEU A 82 10.71 -4.26 1.89
N SER A 83 10.84 -3.23 2.73
CA SER A 83 12.08 -2.92 3.42
C SER A 83 11.81 -2.64 4.89
N ALA A 84 12.75 -2.98 5.70
CA ALA A 84 12.68 -2.72 7.13
C ALA A 84 13.04 -1.26 7.44
#